data_2b32da6ae90be318a9c0ececf8c9d003
#
_entry.id   2b32da6ae90be318a9c0ececf8c9d003
#
_cell.length_a   1.000
_cell.length_b   1.000
_cell.length_c   1.000
_cell.angle_alpha   90.00
_cell.angle_beta   90.00
_cell.angle_gamma   90.00
#
_symmetry.space_group_name_H-M   'P 1'
#
loop_
_entity.id
_entity.type
_entity.pdbx_description
1 polymer ?
#
loop_
_entity_poly.entity_id
_entity_poly.type
_entity_poly.pdbx_seq_one_letter_code
_entity_poly.pdbx_strand_id
1 'polypeptide(L)'
;MEKAQNHPDSCKDEHGRLRVAAATGVGKEGIARAEALISAGVDVLIVDTAHGHSEMVLETVRAISKLPGKSALIGGNVATGDATSALIDAGANGVKVGIGPGSICTTRMVAGVGVPQLTAINDCAQVAKKNSIPIIADGGIKYSGDIAKAIAGGASAVMVGSLLAGTDETPGEVFLFQGRSYKSYRGMGSLGAMARGSADRYFQAEIETLKLVPEGIEGQVPYKGPSQNVIHQLVGGLKSAMGYTGNININEMQKNCVFKRISNAGLKESHVHDVTITREAPNYRPS
;
A
#
# COMPACT_ATOMS: atom_id res chain seq x y z
N MET A 1 5.63 23.13 17.40
CA MET A 1 4.51 23.96 16.90
C MET A 1 4.56 24.15 15.38
N GLU A 2 5.70 24.52 14.81
CA GLU A 2 5.86 24.79 13.36
C GLU A 2 5.41 23.63 12.44
N LYS A 3 5.81 22.38 12.73
CA LYS A 3 5.38 21.20 11.94
C LYS A 3 3.87 20.95 12.01
N ALA A 4 3.21 21.28 13.09
CA ALA A 4 1.77 21.12 13.22
C ALA A 4 0.99 22.19 12.43
N GLN A 5 1.54 23.38 12.30
CA GLN A 5 0.99 24.47 11.49
C GLN A 5 1.20 24.21 9.99
N ASN A 6 2.38 23.69 9.62
CA ASN A 6 2.70 23.38 8.23
C ASN A 6 1.95 22.14 7.67
N HIS A 7 1.50 21.23 8.56
CA HIS A 7 0.80 20.01 8.19
C HIS A 7 -0.46 19.80 9.06
N PRO A 8 -1.49 20.67 8.92
CA PRO A 8 -2.70 20.59 9.74
C PRO A 8 -3.47 19.28 9.52
N ASP A 9 -3.46 18.76 8.30
CA ASP A 9 -4.20 17.55 7.89
C ASP A 9 -3.49 16.23 8.26
N SER A 10 -2.32 16.28 8.92
CA SER A 10 -1.61 15.07 9.35
C SER A 10 -2.41 14.29 10.38
N CYS A 11 -2.42 12.96 10.27
CA CYS A 11 -3.07 12.07 11.22
C CYS A 11 -2.31 12.08 12.55
N LYS A 12 -2.92 12.64 13.59
CA LYS A 12 -2.32 12.84 14.92
C LYS A 12 -3.18 12.21 16.00
N ASP A 13 -2.54 11.89 17.12
CA ASP A 13 -3.21 11.49 18.35
C ASP A 13 -3.72 12.72 19.14
N GLU A 14 -4.33 12.47 20.31
CA GLU A 14 -4.84 13.51 21.22
C GLU A 14 -3.75 14.42 21.80
N HIS A 15 -2.48 13.99 21.72
CA HIS A 15 -1.31 14.77 22.16
C HIS A 15 -0.63 15.52 21.02
N GLY A 16 -1.20 15.49 19.79
CA GLY A 16 -0.62 16.13 18.61
C GLY A 16 0.57 15.40 18.00
N ARG A 17 0.84 14.14 18.39
CA ARG A 17 1.89 13.29 17.82
C ARG A 17 1.36 12.57 16.58
N LEU A 18 2.21 12.36 15.58
CA LEU A 18 1.85 11.55 14.42
C LEU A 18 1.53 10.11 14.86
N ARG A 19 0.41 9.57 14.37
CA ARG A 19 0.10 8.16 14.55
C ARG A 19 1.07 7.30 13.75
N VAL A 20 1.47 6.18 14.34
CA VAL A 20 2.45 5.26 13.77
C VAL A 20 1.88 3.86 13.60
N ALA A 21 2.27 3.21 12.51
CA ALA A 21 1.95 1.82 12.24
C ALA A 21 3.25 1.00 12.17
N ALA A 22 3.20 -0.24 12.65
CA ALA A 22 4.32 -1.16 12.56
C ALA A 22 3.86 -2.54 12.11
N ALA A 23 4.67 -3.16 11.24
CA ALA A 23 4.38 -4.49 10.72
C ALA A 23 4.96 -5.58 11.62
N THR A 24 4.25 -6.71 11.67
CA THR A 24 4.72 -7.96 12.24
C THR A 24 4.48 -9.11 11.26
N GLY A 25 5.24 -10.20 11.42
CA GLY A 25 5.04 -11.46 10.70
C GLY A 25 3.98 -12.34 11.36
N VAL A 26 4.09 -13.64 11.17
CA VAL A 26 3.16 -14.66 11.66
C VAL A 26 3.78 -15.57 12.72
N GLY A 27 2.94 -16.37 13.38
CA GLY A 27 3.37 -17.36 14.36
C GLY A 27 3.89 -16.76 15.66
N LYS A 28 4.66 -17.53 16.42
CA LYS A 28 5.13 -17.15 17.76
C LYS A 28 5.99 -15.89 17.75
N GLU A 29 6.91 -15.76 16.80
CA GLU A 29 7.80 -14.60 16.70
C GLU A 29 7.01 -13.34 16.33
N GLY A 30 6.03 -13.48 15.41
CA GLY A 30 5.13 -12.38 15.04
C GLY A 30 4.30 -11.89 16.23
N ILE A 31 3.78 -12.80 17.06
CA ILE A 31 3.02 -12.46 18.27
C ILE A 31 3.92 -11.77 19.30
N ALA A 32 5.12 -12.29 19.57
CA ALA A 32 6.07 -11.69 20.51
C ALA A 32 6.48 -10.28 20.07
N ARG A 33 6.70 -10.07 18.76
CA ARG A 33 6.95 -8.75 18.20
C ARG A 33 5.75 -7.81 18.37
N ALA A 34 4.53 -8.31 18.16
CA ALA A 34 3.31 -7.52 18.37
C ALA A 34 3.17 -7.06 19.83
N GLU A 35 3.44 -7.93 20.82
CA GLU A 35 3.45 -7.58 22.24
C GLU A 35 4.45 -6.46 22.55
N ALA A 36 5.68 -6.56 22.01
CA ALA A 36 6.69 -5.53 22.19
C ALA A 36 6.29 -4.18 21.56
N LEU A 37 5.67 -4.21 20.37
CA LEU A 37 5.17 -3.02 19.67
C LEU A 37 4.00 -2.35 20.42
N ILE A 38 3.06 -3.15 20.94
CA ILE A 38 1.96 -2.64 21.79
C ILE A 38 2.52 -1.98 23.04
N SER A 39 3.49 -2.64 23.70
CA SER A 39 4.16 -2.09 24.90
C SER A 39 4.91 -0.80 24.59
N ALA A 40 5.44 -0.64 23.38
CA ALA A 40 6.08 0.59 22.91
C ALA A 40 5.08 1.70 22.52
N GLY A 41 3.77 1.43 22.52
CA GLY A 41 2.72 2.40 22.24
C GLY A 41 2.43 2.63 20.76
N VAL A 42 2.57 1.61 19.91
CA VAL A 42 2.18 1.70 18.50
C VAL A 42 0.66 1.91 18.36
N ASP A 43 0.24 2.79 17.46
CA ASP A 43 -1.18 3.04 17.22
C ASP A 43 -1.84 1.92 16.38
N VAL A 44 -1.10 1.38 15.42
CA VAL A 44 -1.62 0.37 14.48
C VAL A 44 -0.59 -0.76 14.30
N LEU A 45 -1.04 -1.98 14.48
CA LEU A 45 -0.30 -3.19 14.12
C LEU A 45 -0.77 -3.71 12.76
N ILE A 46 0.17 -4.17 11.94
CA ILE A 46 -0.14 -4.77 10.64
C ILE A 46 0.46 -6.17 10.57
N VAL A 47 -0.37 -7.19 10.54
CA VAL A 47 0.05 -8.55 10.17
C VAL A 47 0.19 -8.57 8.64
N ASP A 48 1.42 -8.42 8.16
CA ASP A 48 1.73 -8.14 6.76
C ASP A 48 2.37 -9.33 6.06
N THR A 49 1.61 -9.98 5.18
CA THR A 49 2.01 -11.19 4.45
C THR A 49 1.70 -11.09 2.96
N ALA A 50 2.31 -11.95 2.16
CA ALA A 50 2.00 -12.06 0.73
C ALA A 50 0.62 -12.68 0.48
N HIS A 51 0.10 -13.47 1.43
CA HIS A 51 -1.21 -14.13 1.35
C HIS A 51 -1.90 -14.17 2.71
N GLY A 52 -2.78 -13.20 2.97
CA GLY A 52 -3.48 -13.03 4.24
C GLY A 52 -4.58 -14.07 4.53
N HIS A 53 -5.02 -14.85 3.54
CA HIS A 53 -6.04 -15.88 3.68
C HIS A 53 -5.43 -17.27 3.93
N SER A 54 -4.36 -17.34 4.71
CA SER A 54 -3.79 -18.62 5.19
C SER A 54 -4.14 -18.83 6.66
N GLU A 55 -4.27 -20.09 7.08
CA GLU A 55 -4.66 -20.41 8.47
C GLU A 55 -3.67 -19.81 9.47
N MET A 56 -2.37 -19.90 9.21
CA MET A 56 -1.34 -19.32 10.08
C MET A 56 -1.52 -17.81 10.27
N VAL A 57 -1.93 -17.07 9.23
CA VAL A 57 -2.20 -15.63 9.32
C VAL A 57 -3.45 -15.39 10.16
N LEU A 58 -4.53 -16.13 9.91
CA LEU A 58 -5.80 -16.01 10.64
C LEU A 58 -5.62 -16.34 12.13
N GLU A 59 -4.87 -17.39 12.46
CA GLU A 59 -4.52 -17.74 13.85
C GLU A 59 -3.69 -16.63 14.52
N THR A 60 -2.71 -16.06 13.81
CA THR A 60 -1.89 -14.95 14.31
C THR A 60 -2.74 -13.71 14.57
N VAL A 61 -3.65 -13.36 13.65
CA VAL A 61 -4.59 -12.24 13.83
C VAL A 61 -5.49 -12.50 15.04
N ARG A 62 -6.06 -13.71 15.19
CA ARG A 62 -6.88 -14.10 16.36
C ARG A 62 -6.10 -14.00 17.68
N ALA A 63 -4.83 -14.38 17.68
CA ALA A 63 -4.00 -14.29 18.88
C ALA A 63 -3.70 -12.83 19.25
N ILE A 64 -3.26 -12.01 18.28
CA ILE A 64 -2.94 -10.61 18.50
C ILE A 64 -4.19 -9.80 18.88
N SER A 65 -5.35 -10.08 18.32
CA SER A 65 -6.60 -9.37 18.65
C SER A 65 -7.02 -9.52 20.13
N LYS A 66 -6.49 -10.52 20.82
CA LYS A 66 -6.75 -10.78 22.26
C LYS A 66 -5.69 -10.14 23.18
N LEU A 67 -4.62 -9.60 22.63
CA LEU A 67 -3.59 -8.94 23.43
C LEU A 67 -4.13 -7.64 24.07
N PRO A 68 -3.73 -7.33 25.30
CA PRO A 68 -4.16 -6.10 25.95
C PRO A 68 -3.50 -4.90 25.25
N GLY A 69 -4.29 -3.88 24.95
CA GLY A 69 -3.81 -2.62 24.34
C GLY A 69 -4.90 -1.91 23.56
N LYS A 70 -4.56 -0.72 23.05
CA LYS A 70 -5.47 0.11 22.24
C LYS A 70 -5.08 0.16 20.75
N SER A 71 -4.05 -0.59 20.35
CA SER A 71 -3.59 -0.60 18.97
C SER A 71 -4.64 -1.21 18.04
N ALA A 72 -4.95 -0.54 16.93
CA ALA A 72 -5.77 -1.14 15.89
C ALA A 72 -4.99 -2.24 15.16
N LEU A 73 -5.67 -3.31 14.76
CA LEU A 73 -5.08 -4.47 14.07
C LEU A 73 -5.52 -4.53 12.63
N ILE A 74 -4.58 -4.51 11.72
CA ILE A 74 -4.79 -4.68 10.27
C ILE A 74 -4.21 -6.03 9.84
N GLY A 75 -4.96 -6.78 9.05
CA GLY A 75 -4.48 -8.02 8.41
C GLY A 75 -4.37 -7.87 6.90
N GLY A 76 -3.44 -8.55 6.28
CA GLY A 76 -3.28 -8.58 4.83
C GLY A 76 -2.03 -9.34 4.35
N ASN A 77 -1.85 -9.45 3.02
CA ASN A 77 -2.72 -8.90 1.99
C ASN A 77 -3.75 -9.92 1.51
N VAL A 78 -4.88 -9.40 1.09
CA VAL A 78 -5.96 -10.20 0.47
C VAL A 78 -6.44 -9.53 -0.82
N ALA A 79 -7.26 -10.23 -1.62
CA ALA A 79 -7.79 -9.71 -2.87
C ALA A 79 -9.25 -10.14 -3.14
N THR A 80 -9.91 -10.82 -2.19
CA THR A 80 -11.27 -11.34 -2.35
C THR A 80 -12.15 -11.01 -1.14
N GLY A 81 -13.47 -11.00 -1.36
CA GLY A 81 -14.46 -10.79 -0.29
C GLY A 81 -14.37 -11.86 0.80
N ASP A 82 -14.21 -13.13 0.43
CA ASP A 82 -14.12 -14.26 1.39
C ASP A 82 -12.90 -14.11 2.30
N ALA A 83 -11.75 -13.76 1.73
CA ALA A 83 -10.53 -13.50 2.48
C ALA A 83 -10.69 -12.29 3.42
N THR A 84 -11.40 -11.26 2.98
CA THR A 84 -11.74 -10.10 3.81
C THR A 84 -12.62 -10.51 4.99
N SER A 85 -13.65 -11.30 4.76
CA SER A 85 -14.51 -11.83 5.83
C SER A 85 -13.70 -12.64 6.85
N ALA A 86 -12.84 -13.55 6.38
CA ALA A 86 -12.02 -14.39 7.26
C ALA A 86 -11.09 -13.55 8.17
N LEU A 87 -10.49 -12.46 7.67
CA LEU A 87 -9.67 -11.56 8.49
C LEU A 87 -10.50 -10.77 9.52
N ILE A 88 -11.70 -10.32 9.13
CA ILE A 88 -12.63 -9.64 10.04
C ILE A 88 -13.08 -10.60 11.15
N ASP A 89 -13.46 -11.82 10.81
CA ASP A 89 -13.87 -12.86 11.76
C ASP A 89 -12.72 -13.27 12.71
N ALA A 90 -11.47 -13.15 12.25
CA ALA A 90 -10.28 -13.33 13.07
C ALA A 90 -10.00 -12.15 14.01
N GLY A 91 -10.70 -11.02 13.89
CA GLY A 91 -10.59 -9.86 14.78
C GLY A 91 -9.79 -8.68 14.20
N ALA A 92 -9.59 -8.62 12.90
CA ALA A 92 -8.96 -7.46 12.26
C ALA A 92 -9.87 -6.23 12.29
N ASN A 93 -9.31 -5.06 12.64
CA ASN A 93 -9.98 -3.76 12.62
C ASN A 93 -9.81 -3.04 11.28
N GLY A 94 -9.01 -3.57 10.39
CA GLY A 94 -8.80 -3.10 9.03
C GLY A 94 -8.20 -4.19 8.15
N VAL A 95 -8.38 -4.07 6.83
CA VAL A 95 -7.89 -5.07 5.87
C VAL A 95 -7.04 -4.42 4.80
N LYS A 96 -5.86 -4.98 4.54
CA LYS A 96 -4.94 -4.51 3.50
C LYS A 96 -5.11 -5.34 2.24
N VAL A 97 -5.43 -4.66 1.12
CA VAL A 97 -5.88 -5.27 -0.13
C VAL A 97 -4.86 -5.07 -1.25
N GLY A 98 -4.42 -6.16 -1.84
CA GLY A 98 -3.53 -6.14 -3.01
C GLY A 98 -2.65 -7.38 -3.11
N ILE A 99 -2.86 -8.21 -4.13
CA ILE A 99 -2.03 -9.37 -4.46
C ILE A 99 -1.41 -9.14 -5.83
N GLY A 100 -0.10 -8.88 -5.83
CA GLY A 100 0.71 -8.71 -7.03
C GLY A 100 0.62 -7.37 -7.78
N PRO A 101 0.02 -6.25 -7.26
CA PRO A 101 -0.07 -5.00 -8.01
C PRO A 101 1.18 -4.13 -7.93
N GLY A 102 2.13 -4.44 -7.04
CA GLY A 102 3.35 -3.64 -6.85
C GLY A 102 4.21 -3.55 -8.11
N SER A 103 4.86 -2.41 -8.33
CA SER A 103 5.67 -2.16 -9.54
C SER A 103 6.91 -3.06 -9.67
N ILE A 104 7.37 -3.62 -8.56
CA ILE A 104 8.52 -4.54 -8.47
C ILE A 104 8.11 -5.96 -8.08
N CYS A 105 6.79 -6.22 -8.02
CA CYS A 105 6.23 -7.53 -7.71
C CYS A 105 6.14 -8.39 -8.96
N THR A 106 6.60 -9.64 -8.90
CA THR A 106 6.50 -10.61 -9.98
C THR A 106 5.58 -11.79 -9.65
N THR A 107 4.87 -11.78 -8.53
CA THR A 107 3.96 -12.85 -8.09
C THR A 107 3.00 -13.28 -9.20
N ARG A 108 2.39 -12.33 -9.92
CA ARG A 108 1.46 -12.64 -11.00
C ARG A 108 2.09 -13.41 -12.17
N MET A 109 3.38 -13.20 -12.41
CA MET A 109 4.12 -13.86 -13.48
C MET A 109 4.76 -15.15 -13.02
N VAL A 110 5.31 -15.18 -11.81
CA VAL A 110 6.03 -16.35 -11.27
C VAL A 110 5.07 -17.40 -10.70
N ALA A 111 4.08 -16.97 -9.93
CA ALA A 111 3.11 -17.84 -9.29
C ALA A 111 1.78 -17.96 -10.07
N GLY A 112 1.53 -17.09 -11.06
CA GLY A 112 0.25 -17.02 -11.77
C GLY A 112 -0.93 -16.55 -10.91
N VAL A 113 -0.65 -15.92 -9.74
CA VAL A 113 -1.66 -15.53 -8.76
C VAL A 113 -1.74 -14.02 -8.64
N GLY A 114 -2.96 -13.51 -8.54
CA GLY A 114 -3.24 -12.09 -8.34
C GLY A 114 -4.60 -11.70 -8.90
N VAL A 115 -5.07 -10.52 -8.48
CA VAL A 115 -6.34 -9.94 -8.93
C VAL A 115 -6.07 -8.51 -9.41
N PRO A 116 -6.70 -8.02 -10.50
CA PRO A 116 -6.63 -6.61 -10.88
C PRO A 116 -7.02 -5.73 -9.70
N GLN A 117 -6.20 -4.70 -9.39
CA GLN A 117 -6.29 -4.01 -8.10
C GLN A 117 -7.66 -3.35 -7.84
N LEU A 118 -8.26 -2.71 -8.85
CA LEU A 118 -9.57 -2.09 -8.68
C LEU A 118 -10.67 -3.13 -8.43
N THR A 119 -10.59 -4.29 -9.06
CA THR A 119 -11.49 -5.43 -8.80
C THR A 119 -11.35 -5.91 -7.36
N ALA A 120 -10.10 -6.14 -6.91
CA ALA A 120 -9.83 -6.56 -5.53
C ALA A 120 -10.36 -5.55 -4.51
N ILE A 121 -10.17 -4.25 -4.76
CA ILE A 121 -10.70 -3.18 -3.88
C ILE A 121 -12.21 -3.27 -3.81
N ASN A 122 -12.91 -3.35 -4.95
CA ASN A 122 -14.37 -3.41 -4.98
C ASN A 122 -14.92 -4.64 -4.24
N ASP A 123 -14.35 -5.81 -4.50
CA ASP A 123 -14.81 -7.07 -3.89
C ASP A 123 -14.60 -7.06 -2.36
N CYS A 124 -13.43 -6.63 -1.90
CA CYS A 124 -13.13 -6.50 -0.49
C CYS A 124 -13.97 -5.42 0.19
N ALA A 125 -14.16 -4.26 -0.46
CA ALA A 125 -14.93 -3.15 0.07
C ALA A 125 -16.42 -3.50 0.30
N GLN A 126 -17.01 -4.33 -0.56
CA GLN A 126 -18.41 -4.77 -0.40
C GLN A 126 -18.62 -5.55 0.92
N VAL A 127 -17.65 -6.38 1.29
CA VAL A 127 -17.70 -7.16 2.55
C VAL A 127 -17.32 -6.26 3.73
N ALA A 128 -16.25 -5.53 3.63
CA ALA A 128 -15.72 -4.69 4.70
C ALA A 128 -16.74 -3.59 5.13
N LYS A 129 -17.44 -2.99 4.17
CA LYS A 129 -18.48 -1.98 4.42
C LYS A 129 -19.66 -2.53 5.24
N LYS A 130 -20.09 -3.77 5.01
CA LYS A 130 -21.16 -4.41 5.79
C LYS A 130 -20.79 -4.56 7.26
N ASN A 131 -19.49 -4.70 7.54
CA ASN A 131 -18.94 -4.86 8.88
C ASN A 131 -18.38 -3.54 9.45
N SER A 132 -18.51 -2.41 8.76
CA SER A 132 -17.94 -1.11 9.13
C SER A 132 -16.41 -1.14 9.31
N ILE A 133 -15.72 -2.00 8.57
CA ILE A 133 -14.26 -2.16 8.60
C ILE A 133 -13.63 -1.40 7.42
N PRO A 134 -12.62 -0.54 7.66
CA PRO A 134 -11.91 0.14 6.59
C PRO A 134 -10.98 -0.81 5.83
N ILE A 135 -10.76 -0.51 4.54
CA ILE A 135 -9.72 -1.20 3.75
C ILE A 135 -8.63 -0.23 3.29
N ILE A 136 -7.41 -0.74 3.17
CA ILE A 136 -6.25 -0.04 2.61
C ILE A 136 -5.94 -0.66 1.25
N ALA A 137 -5.97 0.15 0.19
CA ALA A 137 -5.55 -0.28 -1.14
C ALA A 137 -4.03 -0.24 -1.25
N ASP A 138 -3.39 -1.40 -1.29
CA ASP A 138 -1.93 -1.55 -1.28
C ASP A 138 -1.40 -1.96 -2.65
N GLY A 139 -0.64 -1.06 -3.25
CA GLY A 139 0.04 -1.26 -4.54
C GLY A 139 -0.78 -0.86 -5.77
N GLY A 140 -0.10 -0.80 -6.92
CA GLY A 140 -0.70 -0.45 -8.20
C GLY A 140 -0.93 1.04 -8.44
N ILE A 141 -0.58 1.91 -7.49
CA ILE A 141 -0.71 3.36 -7.58
C ILE A 141 0.51 3.94 -8.33
N LYS A 142 0.26 4.48 -9.51
CA LYS A 142 1.27 5.12 -10.37
C LYS A 142 1.09 6.64 -10.44
N TYR A 143 -0.15 7.10 -10.35
CA TYR A 143 -0.55 8.50 -10.44
C TYR A 143 -1.52 8.85 -9.32
N SER A 144 -1.68 10.13 -9.04
CA SER A 144 -2.70 10.62 -8.09
C SER A 144 -4.13 10.21 -8.48
N GLY A 145 -4.42 10.10 -9.78
CA GLY A 145 -5.70 9.59 -10.28
C GLY A 145 -6.00 8.14 -9.87
N ASP A 146 -4.97 7.32 -9.64
CA ASP A 146 -5.17 5.94 -9.15
C ASP A 146 -5.58 5.94 -7.68
N ILE A 147 -5.10 6.92 -6.87
CA ILE A 147 -5.57 7.14 -5.50
C ILE A 147 -7.07 7.46 -5.52
N ALA A 148 -7.48 8.40 -6.39
CA ALA A 148 -8.89 8.76 -6.53
C ALA A 148 -9.76 7.55 -6.91
N LYS A 149 -9.30 6.72 -7.85
CA LYS A 149 -9.99 5.47 -8.24
C LYS A 149 -10.05 4.46 -7.10
N ALA A 150 -8.96 4.27 -6.34
CA ALA A 150 -8.95 3.38 -5.19
C ALA A 150 -9.95 3.80 -4.11
N ILE A 151 -9.98 5.09 -3.78
CA ILE A 151 -10.95 5.67 -2.84
C ILE A 151 -12.37 5.51 -3.35
N ALA A 152 -12.65 5.89 -4.60
CA ALA A 152 -13.97 5.71 -5.20
C ALA A 152 -14.41 4.23 -5.26
N GLY A 153 -13.44 3.31 -5.38
CA GLY A 153 -13.67 1.85 -5.32
C GLY A 153 -13.98 1.32 -3.91
N GLY A 154 -13.88 2.15 -2.88
CA GLY A 154 -14.23 1.81 -1.51
C GLY A 154 -13.06 1.75 -0.53
N ALA A 155 -11.82 2.04 -0.96
CA ALA A 155 -10.70 2.13 -0.03
C ALA A 155 -10.81 3.37 0.87
N SER A 156 -10.42 3.23 2.14
CA SER A 156 -10.36 4.33 3.10
C SER A 156 -8.99 5.01 3.10
N ALA A 157 -7.96 4.29 2.70
CA ALA A 157 -6.60 4.79 2.55
C ALA A 157 -5.87 4.01 1.43
N VAL A 158 -4.73 4.53 1.00
CA VAL A 158 -3.86 3.86 0.04
C VAL A 158 -2.46 3.67 0.63
N MET A 159 -1.79 2.59 0.23
CA MET A 159 -0.38 2.37 0.52
C MET A 159 0.40 2.48 -0.79
N VAL A 160 1.45 3.30 -0.77
CA VAL A 160 2.30 3.56 -1.93
C VAL A 160 3.75 3.18 -1.64
N GLY A 161 4.40 2.53 -2.60
CA GLY A 161 5.81 2.15 -2.52
C GLY A 161 6.67 2.97 -3.47
N SER A 162 6.66 2.66 -4.76
CA SER A 162 7.53 3.25 -5.78
C SER A 162 7.41 4.78 -5.91
N LEU A 163 6.24 5.34 -5.59
CA LEU A 163 6.04 6.79 -5.62
C LEU A 163 6.90 7.51 -4.58
N LEU A 164 7.16 6.90 -3.44
CA LEU A 164 7.99 7.45 -2.36
C LEU A 164 9.43 6.91 -2.37
N ALA A 165 9.71 5.80 -3.04
CA ALA A 165 11.00 5.12 -2.99
C ALA A 165 12.21 5.98 -3.43
N GLY A 166 11.98 7.01 -4.27
CA GLY A 166 13.02 7.95 -4.72
C GLY A 166 13.17 9.21 -3.85
N THR A 167 12.51 9.30 -2.71
CA THR A 167 12.54 10.51 -1.86
C THR A 167 13.72 10.51 -0.89
N ASP A 168 14.05 11.69 -0.34
CA ASP A 168 15.15 11.87 0.61
C ASP A 168 15.01 10.98 1.85
N GLU A 169 13.78 10.84 2.35
CA GLU A 169 13.48 10.15 3.61
C GLU A 169 13.49 8.62 3.47
N THR A 170 13.50 8.08 2.25
CA THR A 170 13.64 6.63 2.05
C THR A 170 15.09 6.18 2.19
N PRO A 171 15.35 4.95 2.69
CA PRO A 171 16.71 4.43 2.78
C PRO A 171 17.34 4.24 1.39
N GLY A 172 18.66 4.23 1.34
CA GLY A 172 19.46 4.08 0.13
C GLY A 172 20.14 5.36 -0.32
N GLU A 173 21.24 5.20 -1.01
CA GLU A 173 22.06 6.31 -1.52
C GLU A 173 21.53 6.82 -2.86
N VAL A 174 21.75 8.10 -3.12
CA VAL A 174 21.53 8.71 -4.42
C VAL A 174 22.76 8.48 -5.30
N PHE A 175 22.58 7.97 -6.49
CA PHE A 175 23.65 7.73 -7.45
C PHE A 175 23.29 8.26 -8.84
N LEU A 176 24.32 8.56 -9.63
CA LEU A 176 24.15 9.02 -11.00
C LEU A 176 24.13 7.85 -11.97
N PHE A 177 23.13 7.82 -12.84
CA PHE A 177 23.03 6.88 -13.95
C PHE A 177 22.52 7.60 -15.20
N GLN A 178 23.26 7.52 -16.30
CA GLN A 178 22.93 8.18 -17.56
C GLN A 178 22.58 9.68 -17.41
N GLY A 179 23.35 10.40 -16.56
CA GLY A 179 23.17 11.85 -16.34
C GLY A 179 21.97 12.23 -15.46
N ARG A 180 21.31 11.27 -14.84
CA ARG A 180 20.19 11.52 -13.91
C ARG A 180 20.46 10.87 -12.56
N SER A 181 19.88 11.45 -11.51
CA SER A 181 19.97 10.89 -10.15
C SER A 181 18.90 9.85 -9.91
N TYR A 182 19.31 8.73 -9.30
CA TYR A 182 18.45 7.58 -8.96
C TYR A 182 18.68 7.14 -7.52
N LYS A 183 17.74 6.36 -6.98
CA LYS A 183 17.89 5.57 -5.75
C LYS A 183 17.61 4.10 -6.05
N SER A 184 18.28 3.21 -5.34
CA SER A 184 17.98 1.78 -5.39
C SER A 184 16.59 1.52 -4.82
N TYR A 185 15.86 0.60 -5.43
CA TYR A 185 14.52 0.17 -4.99
C TYR A 185 14.36 -1.32 -5.21
N ARG A 186 13.91 -2.05 -4.19
CA ARG A 186 13.73 -3.49 -4.28
C ARG A 186 12.42 -3.95 -3.68
N GLY A 187 11.86 -5.03 -4.25
CA GLY A 187 10.69 -5.71 -3.72
C GLY A 187 11.03 -6.50 -2.46
N MET A 188 10.04 -6.65 -1.57
CA MET A 188 10.15 -7.53 -0.41
C MET A 188 10.38 -9.00 -0.81
N GLY A 189 9.88 -9.42 -1.98
CA GLY A 189 10.11 -10.75 -2.56
C GLY A 189 11.35 -10.85 -3.46
N SER A 190 12.23 -9.84 -3.52
CA SER A 190 13.51 -9.94 -4.22
C SER A 190 14.50 -10.82 -3.45
N LEU A 191 15.45 -11.45 -4.14
CA LEU A 191 16.45 -12.30 -3.50
C LEU A 191 17.19 -11.57 -2.39
N GLY A 192 17.63 -10.33 -2.61
CA GLY A 192 18.35 -9.55 -1.62
C GLY A 192 17.50 -9.14 -0.41
N ALA A 193 16.19 -9.00 -0.55
CA ALA A 193 15.29 -8.76 0.57
C ALA A 193 15.03 -10.07 1.34
N MET A 194 14.72 -11.16 0.63
CA MET A 194 14.46 -12.47 1.23
C MET A 194 15.64 -13.00 2.03
N ALA A 195 16.86 -12.85 1.51
CA ALA A 195 18.09 -13.22 2.22
C ALA A 195 18.35 -12.41 3.50
N ARG A 196 17.68 -11.26 3.67
CA ARG A 196 17.77 -10.38 4.85
C ARG A 196 16.58 -10.48 5.80
N GLY A 197 15.71 -11.49 5.65
CA GLY A 197 14.65 -11.82 6.58
C GLY A 197 13.22 -11.66 6.07
N SER A 198 12.97 -11.22 4.81
CA SER A 198 11.61 -11.11 4.30
C SER A 198 11.07 -12.41 3.66
N ALA A 199 11.82 -13.51 3.75
CA ALA A 199 11.41 -14.81 3.24
C ALA A 199 10.19 -15.39 3.98
N ASP A 200 10.01 -15.06 5.25
CA ASP A 200 8.85 -15.42 6.08
C ASP A 200 7.52 -14.92 5.49
N ARG A 201 7.54 -13.71 4.91
CA ARG A 201 6.40 -13.10 4.22
C ARG A 201 5.87 -13.96 3.06
N TYR A 202 6.75 -14.74 2.43
CA TYR A 202 6.49 -15.59 1.27
C TYR A 202 6.46 -17.09 1.64
N PHE A 203 6.33 -17.42 2.93
CA PHE A 203 6.33 -18.80 3.44
C PHE A 203 7.61 -19.59 3.09
N GLN A 204 8.74 -18.91 2.98
CA GLN A 204 10.03 -19.47 2.61
C GLN A 204 11.11 -19.26 3.70
N ALA A 205 10.71 -19.05 4.96
CA ALA A 205 11.64 -18.78 6.07
C ALA A 205 12.66 -19.91 6.30
N GLU A 206 12.25 -21.17 6.10
CA GLU A 206 13.09 -22.37 6.32
C GLU A 206 13.86 -22.80 5.07
N ILE A 207 13.74 -22.06 3.96
CA ILE A 207 14.38 -22.42 2.69
C ILE A 207 15.78 -21.82 2.63
N GLU A 208 16.77 -22.64 2.28
CA GLU A 208 18.13 -22.20 2.03
C GLU A 208 18.17 -21.08 0.97
N THR A 209 18.97 -20.06 1.18
CA THR A 209 19.03 -18.84 0.32
C THR A 209 19.19 -19.17 -1.17
N LEU A 210 19.95 -20.21 -1.51
CA LEU A 210 20.17 -20.63 -2.91
C LEU A 210 18.94 -21.31 -3.56
N LYS A 211 17.95 -21.69 -2.77
CA LYS A 211 16.71 -22.36 -3.23
C LYS A 211 15.48 -21.47 -3.17
N LEU A 212 15.64 -20.22 -2.72
CA LEU A 212 14.55 -19.25 -2.66
C LEU A 212 13.98 -19.00 -4.07
N VAL A 213 12.65 -18.93 -4.15
CA VAL A 213 11.92 -18.55 -5.38
C VAL A 213 11.49 -17.08 -5.23
N PRO A 214 12.14 -16.12 -5.88
CA PRO A 214 11.81 -14.71 -5.71
C PRO A 214 10.50 -14.36 -6.42
N GLU A 215 9.71 -13.53 -5.77
CA GLU A 215 8.48 -12.93 -6.31
C GLU A 215 8.59 -11.41 -6.44
N GLY A 216 9.80 -10.91 -6.59
CA GLY A 216 10.09 -9.49 -6.76
C GLY A 216 11.46 -9.26 -7.35
N ILE A 217 11.66 -8.04 -7.86
CA ILE A 217 12.92 -7.63 -8.47
C ILE A 217 13.62 -6.55 -7.65
N GLU A 218 14.90 -6.35 -7.96
CA GLU A 218 15.70 -5.20 -7.55
C GLU A 218 15.88 -4.28 -8.76
N GLY A 219 15.74 -2.98 -8.54
CA GLY A 219 15.83 -1.98 -9.58
C GLY A 219 16.19 -0.62 -9.02
N GLN A 220 15.93 0.40 -9.79
CA GLN A 220 16.17 1.79 -9.42
C GLN A 220 14.97 2.66 -9.78
N VAL A 221 14.78 3.73 -9.02
CA VAL A 221 13.76 4.74 -9.27
C VAL A 221 14.39 6.12 -9.38
N PRO A 222 13.84 7.04 -10.18
CA PRO A 222 14.33 8.42 -10.23
C PRO A 222 14.30 9.07 -8.84
N TYR A 223 15.35 9.78 -8.50
CA TYR A 223 15.39 10.61 -7.31
C TYR A 223 14.37 11.76 -7.43
N LYS A 224 13.66 12.06 -6.34
CA LYS A 224 12.53 13.00 -6.35
C LYS A 224 12.64 14.14 -5.34
N GLY A 225 13.72 14.17 -4.55
CA GLY A 225 13.85 15.14 -3.44
C GLY A 225 12.92 14.82 -2.26
N PRO A 226 12.52 15.82 -1.48
CA PRO A 226 11.72 15.63 -0.28
C PRO A 226 10.37 14.97 -0.55
N SER A 227 9.98 14.01 0.30
CA SER A 227 8.69 13.29 0.22
C SER A 227 7.48 14.23 0.28
N GLN A 228 7.61 15.35 1.00
CA GLN A 228 6.58 16.38 1.09
C GLN A 228 6.10 16.86 -0.27
N ASN A 229 7.02 17.06 -1.23
CA ASN A 229 6.67 17.51 -2.57
C ASN A 229 5.84 16.44 -3.33
N VAL A 230 6.22 15.18 -3.18
CA VAL A 230 5.48 14.05 -3.78
C VAL A 230 4.09 13.94 -3.17
N ILE A 231 3.99 13.97 -1.84
CA ILE A 231 2.71 13.88 -1.11
C ILE A 231 1.80 15.06 -1.49
N HIS A 232 2.34 16.27 -1.61
CA HIS A 232 1.58 17.45 -2.04
C HIS A 232 0.92 17.23 -3.41
N GLN A 233 1.67 16.71 -4.39
CA GLN A 233 1.12 16.40 -5.72
C GLN A 233 0.05 15.29 -5.68
N LEU A 234 0.28 14.25 -4.88
CA LEU A 234 -0.67 13.14 -4.74
C LEU A 234 -1.98 13.59 -4.10
N VAL A 235 -1.91 14.32 -3.01
CA VAL A 235 -3.09 14.87 -2.30
C VAL A 235 -3.79 15.93 -3.18
N GLY A 236 -3.03 16.77 -3.87
CA GLY A 236 -3.57 17.75 -4.82
C GLY A 236 -4.41 17.09 -5.91
N GLY A 237 -3.89 16.01 -6.52
CA GLY A 237 -4.63 15.25 -7.53
C GLY A 237 -5.91 14.59 -6.99
N LEU A 238 -5.88 14.06 -5.76
CA LEU A 238 -7.08 13.56 -5.11
C LEU A 238 -8.11 14.67 -4.87
N LYS A 239 -7.68 15.83 -4.36
CA LYS A 239 -8.57 17.01 -4.16
C LYS A 239 -9.17 17.49 -5.49
N SER A 240 -8.39 17.48 -6.58
CA SER A 240 -8.90 17.79 -7.92
C SER A 240 -9.99 16.80 -8.36
N ALA A 241 -9.76 15.50 -8.16
CA ALA A 241 -10.76 14.47 -8.48
C ALA A 241 -12.06 14.66 -7.67
N MET A 242 -11.94 15.00 -6.38
CA MET A 242 -13.09 15.33 -5.53
C MET A 242 -13.87 16.55 -6.08
N GLY A 243 -13.15 17.58 -6.51
CA GLY A 243 -13.75 18.77 -7.14
C GLY A 243 -14.50 18.46 -8.42
N TYR A 244 -13.88 17.69 -9.35
CA TYR A 244 -14.52 17.28 -10.60
C TYR A 244 -15.78 16.42 -10.39
N THR A 245 -15.79 15.60 -9.34
CA THR A 245 -16.93 14.71 -9.03
C THR A 245 -17.93 15.29 -8.04
N GLY A 246 -17.69 16.52 -7.56
CA GLY A 246 -18.60 17.23 -6.64
C GLY A 246 -18.69 16.63 -5.24
N ASN A 247 -17.66 15.93 -4.79
CA ASN A 247 -17.64 15.27 -3.48
C ASN A 247 -16.81 16.07 -2.47
N ILE A 248 -17.38 16.40 -1.32
CA ILE A 248 -16.73 17.22 -0.28
C ILE A 248 -15.83 16.39 0.67
N ASN A 249 -15.99 15.07 0.68
CA ASN A 249 -15.19 14.17 1.51
C ASN A 249 -15.06 12.78 0.87
N ILE A 250 -14.18 11.95 1.44
CA ILE A 250 -13.90 10.58 0.97
C ILE A 250 -15.15 9.70 1.02
N ASN A 251 -15.99 9.81 2.06
CA ASN A 251 -17.18 8.98 2.21
C ASN A 251 -18.22 9.25 1.10
N GLU A 252 -18.35 10.50 0.68
CA GLU A 252 -19.18 10.85 -0.46
C GLU A 252 -18.61 10.33 -1.77
N MET A 253 -17.30 10.44 -1.96
CA MET A 253 -16.62 9.92 -3.13
C MET A 253 -16.84 8.40 -3.29
N GLN A 254 -16.78 7.63 -2.20
CA GLN A 254 -17.08 6.19 -2.19
C GLN A 254 -18.53 5.85 -2.54
N LYS A 255 -19.47 6.77 -2.35
CA LYS A 255 -20.90 6.55 -2.60
C LYS A 255 -21.34 7.02 -3.97
N ASN A 256 -20.79 8.14 -4.43
CA ASN A 256 -21.36 8.90 -5.56
C ASN A 256 -20.57 8.71 -6.87
N CYS A 257 -19.31 8.25 -6.81
CA CYS A 257 -18.52 8.07 -8.02
C CYS A 257 -18.96 6.85 -8.84
N VAL A 258 -18.97 7.04 -10.16
CA VAL A 258 -19.32 6.00 -11.13
C VAL A 258 -18.12 5.74 -12.03
N PHE A 259 -17.74 4.47 -12.18
CA PHE A 259 -16.69 4.05 -13.09
C PHE A 259 -17.21 3.82 -14.50
N LYS A 260 -16.40 4.19 -15.49
CA LYS A 260 -16.59 3.81 -16.88
C LYS A 260 -15.45 2.89 -17.31
N ARG A 261 -15.81 1.78 -17.96
CA ARG A 261 -14.82 0.89 -18.58
C ARG A 261 -14.38 1.51 -19.88
N ILE A 262 -13.08 1.57 -20.09
CA ILE A 262 -12.46 2.06 -21.33
C ILE A 262 -11.70 0.93 -22.03
N SER A 263 -11.49 1.07 -23.34
CA SER A 263 -10.63 0.21 -24.13
C SER A 263 -9.17 0.67 -24.07
N ASN A 264 -8.25 -0.09 -24.67
CA ASN A 264 -6.87 0.35 -24.84
C ASN A 264 -6.74 1.63 -25.67
N ALA A 265 -7.66 1.89 -26.62
CA ALA A 265 -7.72 3.14 -27.37
C ALA A 265 -8.09 4.32 -26.43
N GLY A 266 -9.10 4.14 -25.57
CA GLY A 266 -9.44 5.13 -24.55
C GLY A 266 -8.33 5.34 -23.51
N LEU A 267 -7.54 4.31 -23.21
CA LEU A 267 -6.37 4.48 -22.36
C LEU A 267 -5.30 5.36 -23.02
N LYS A 268 -5.02 5.17 -24.31
CA LYS A 268 -4.11 6.03 -25.07
C LYS A 268 -4.60 7.48 -25.15
N GLU A 269 -5.90 7.69 -25.38
CA GLU A 269 -6.54 9.01 -25.35
C GLU A 269 -6.43 9.68 -23.96
N SER A 270 -6.44 8.91 -22.88
CA SER A 270 -6.31 9.42 -21.52
C SER A 270 -4.91 9.93 -21.18
N HIS A 271 -3.90 9.52 -21.94
CA HIS A 271 -2.54 10.05 -21.84
C HIS A 271 -2.33 11.21 -22.80
N VAL A 272 -1.28 12.01 -22.55
CA VAL A 272 -0.85 13.04 -23.52
C VAL A 272 -0.54 12.35 -24.85
N HIS A 273 -1.16 12.85 -25.93
CA HIS A 273 -1.03 12.30 -27.27
C HIS A 273 -0.93 13.45 -28.30
N ASP A 274 -0.38 13.16 -29.47
CA ASP A 274 -0.24 14.07 -30.63
C ASP A 274 0.55 15.36 -30.35
N VAL A 275 1.36 15.38 -29.27
CA VAL A 275 2.23 16.50 -28.90
C VAL A 275 3.57 15.98 -28.38
N THR A 276 4.63 16.77 -28.56
CA THR A 276 5.92 16.51 -27.93
C THR A 276 6.02 17.27 -26.61
N ILE A 277 6.31 16.57 -25.51
CA ILE A 277 6.49 17.20 -24.20
C ILE A 277 7.81 17.97 -24.23
N THR A 278 7.74 19.28 -24.09
CA THR A 278 8.92 20.17 -24.00
C THR A 278 9.28 20.52 -22.56
N ARG A 279 8.31 20.37 -21.63
CA ARG A 279 8.52 20.56 -20.19
C ARG A 279 7.71 19.50 -19.41
N GLU A 280 8.40 18.69 -18.62
CA GLU A 280 7.77 17.68 -17.77
C GLU A 280 6.91 18.32 -16.67
N ALA A 281 5.72 17.77 -16.42
CA ALA A 281 4.93 18.11 -15.25
C ALA A 281 5.43 17.31 -14.02
N PRO A 282 5.38 17.88 -12.80
CA PRO A 282 5.88 17.19 -11.61
C PRO A 282 5.07 15.93 -11.24
N ASN A 283 3.83 15.85 -11.70
CA ASN A 283 2.86 14.80 -11.37
C ASN A 283 2.47 13.91 -12.55
N TYR A 284 3.09 14.12 -13.73
CA TYR A 284 2.86 13.28 -14.91
C TYR A 284 4.18 12.94 -15.59
N ARG A 285 4.42 11.64 -15.76
CA ARG A 285 5.50 11.09 -16.57
C ARG A 285 4.93 10.02 -17.48
N PRO A 286 5.17 10.09 -18.80
CA PRO A 286 4.80 8.99 -19.71
C PRO A 286 5.50 7.71 -19.25
N SER A 287 4.78 6.59 -19.29
CA SER A 287 5.31 5.25 -18.98
C SER A 287 6.05 4.67 -20.18
#